data_efcf57d0a7cb8a12bc9d328f7e568c9b
#
_entry.id   efcf57d0a7cb8a12bc9d328f7e568c9b
#
_cell.length_a   1.000
_cell.length_b   1.000
_cell.length_c   1.000
_cell.angle_alpha   90.00
_cell.angle_beta   90.00
_cell.angle_gamma   90.00
#
_symmetry.space_group_name_H-M   'P 1'
#
loop_
_entity.id
_entity.type
_entity.pdbx_description
1 polymer ?
#
loop_
_entity_poly.entity_id
_entity_poly.type
_entity_poly.pdbx_seq_one_letter_code
_entity_poly.pdbx_strand_id
1 'polypeptide(L)'
;VTFSEALDKEFSFYVVYGATSYNVDYTAIKVQALEIDTMDMHECEKYIEENFDREVVMVGASTGTDAHTVGIDAIMNMKGYAGHYGLERYKGVRAYNLGSQVPNEEFIKKAIELKADALLVSQTVTQKDVHIENLTNLVELLEAEGLRDKIILIAGGARITNDLAKELGYDAGFGPGKYADDVATFILKEMVQRGMNK
;
A
#
# COMPACT_ATOMS: atom_id res chain seq x y z
N VAL A 1 -11.39 -36.73 9.48
CA VAL A 1 -10.59 -35.82 10.34
C VAL A 1 -9.17 -36.34 10.33
N THR A 2 -8.24 -35.53 9.88
CA THR A 2 -6.80 -35.87 9.83
C THR A 2 -6.01 -35.24 10.96
N PHE A 3 -6.57 -34.20 11.56
CA PHE A 3 -5.98 -33.51 12.70
C PHE A 3 -7.09 -32.93 13.57
N SER A 4 -6.88 -32.91 14.87
CA SER A 4 -7.73 -32.19 15.83
C SER A 4 -6.89 -31.69 16.99
N GLU A 5 -7.16 -30.49 17.44
CA GLU A 5 -6.51 -29.84 18.57
C GLU A 5 -7.56 -29.06 19.37
N ALA A 6 -7.53 -29.21 20.69
CA ALA A 6 -8.34 -28.39 21.56
C ALA A 6 -7.72 -26.98 21.66
N LEU A 7 -8.47 -25.94 21.34
CA LEU A 7 -8.02 -24.55 21.47
C LEU A 7 -8.22 -24.05 22.89
N ASP A 8 -9.36 -24.43 23.49
CA ASP A 8 -9.69 -24.18 24.90
C ASP A 8 -10.73 -25.18 25.42
N LYS A 9 -11.44 -24.88 26.50
CA LYS A 9 -12.44 -25.78 27.08
C LYS A 9 -13.72 -25.91 26.23
N GLU A 10 -13.98 -24.98 25.34
CA GLU A 10 -15.23 -24.90 24.56
C GLU A 10 -14.99 -25.09 23.06
N PHE A 11 -13.78 -24.86 22.57
CA PHE A 11 -13.46 -24.89 21.15
C PHE A 11 -12.36 -25.89 20.80
N SER A 12 -12.53 -26.56 19.66
CA SER A 12 -11.52 -27.45 19.08
C SER A 12 -11.35 -27.16 17.59
N PHE A 13 -10.11 -27.22 17.13
CA PHE A 13 -9.76 -27.11 15.73
C PHE A 13 -9.73 -28.51 15.08
N TYR A 14 -10.30 -28.62 13.89
CA TYR A 14 -10.31 -29.86 13.12
C TYR A 14 -9.82 -29.61 11.70
N VAL A 15 -8.96 -30.50 11.18
CA VAL A 15 -8.69 -30.59 9.74
C VAL A 15 -9.40 -31.81 9.21
N VAL A 16 -10.30 -31.58 8.27
CA VAL A 16 -11.14 -32.62 7.66
C VAL A 16 -10.88 -32.69 6.17
N TYR A 17 -10.49 -33.86 5.67
CA TYR A 17 -10.47 -34.11 4.25
C TYR A 17 -11.74 -34.90 3.88
N GLY A 18 -12.41 -34.47 2.85
CA GLY A 18 -13.63 -35.10 2.35
C GLY A 18 -13.78 -34.93 0.85
N ALA A 19 -14.60 -35.79 0.26
CA ALA A 19 -15.04 -35.57 -1.11
C ALA A 19 -16.19 -34.55 -1.11
N THR A 20 -16.19 -33.63 -2.06
CA THR A 20 -17.28 -32.68 -2.26
C THR A 20 -17.71 -32.72 -3.72
N SER A 21 -19.02 -32.55 -3.95
CA SER A 21 -19.57 -32.36 -5.27
C SER A 21 -19.49 -30.90 -5.76
N TYR A 22 -19.07 -30.00 -4.86
CA TYR A 22 -18.85 -28.59 -5.22
C TYR A 22 -17.44 -28.39 -5.72
N ASN A 23 -17.32 -27.86 -6.93
CA ASN A 23 -16.06 -27.40 -7.48
C ASN A 23 -16.16 -25.88 -7.65
N VAL A 24 -15.18 -25.19 -7.13
CA VAL A 24 -14.98 -23.75 -7.37
C VAL A 24 -13.86 -23.63 -8.39
N ASP A 25 -14.18 -23.11 -9.56
CA ASP A 25 -13.16 -22.74 -10.53
C ASP A 25 -12.46 -21.48 -10.02
N TYR A 26 -11.28 -21.67 -9.45
CA TYR A 26 -10.48 -20.58 -8.93
C TYR A 26 -10.11 -19.56 -10.00
N THR A 27 -9.99 -19.98 -11.26
CA THR A 27 -9.66 -19.09 -12.38
C THR A 27 -10.83 -18.21 -12.80
N ALA A 28 -12.05 -18.59 -12.42
CA ALA A 28 -13.26 -17.80 -12.68
C ALA A 28 -13.55 -16.76 -11.58
N ILE A 29 -12.82 -16.80 -10.47
CA ILE A 29 -12.95 -15.80 -9.40
C ILE A 29 -12.31 -14.50 -9.88
N LYS A 30 -13.15 -13.53 -10.22
CA LYS A 30 -12.68 -12.17 -10.52
C LYS A 30 -12.47 -11.44 -9.20
N VAL A 31 -11.21 -11.26 -8.81
CA VAL A 31 -10.84 -10.28 -7.79
C VAL A 31 -10.93 -8.91 -8.46
N GLN A 32 -11.73 -8.02 -7.91
CA GLN A 32 -11.75 -6.63 -8.39
C GLN A 32 -10.37 -6.02 -8.13
N ALA A 33 -9.60 -5.85 -9.17
CA ALA A 33 -8.35 -5.09 -9.11
C ALA A 33 -8.66 -3.61 -9.37
N LEU A 34 -7.89 -2.73 -8.75
CA LEU A 34 -7.93 -1.31 -9.08
C LEU A 34 -7.52 -1.15 -10.56
N GLU A 35 -8.49 -0.86 -11.43
CA GLU A 35 -8.22 -0.58 -12.85
C GLU A 35 -7.76 0.86 -12.97
N ILE A 36 -6.49 1.03 -13.31
CA ILE A 36 -5.87 2.32 -13.59
C ILE A 36 -5.37 2.25 -15.02
N ASP A 37 -5.68 3.25 -15.81
CA ASP A 37 -4.98 3.50 -17.07
C ASP A 37 -3.58 4.00 -16.72
N THR A 38 -2.66 3.04 -16.61
CA THR A 38 -1.32 3.21 -16.03
C THR A 38 -0.41 3.91 -17.03
N MET A 39 0.19 5.00 -16.60
CA MET A 39 1.27 5.70 -17.29
C MET A 39 2.60 5.01 -16.99
N ASP A 40 3.47 4.87 -17.97
CA ASP A 40 4.85 4.45 -17.71
C ASP A 40 5.66 5.56 -17.01
N MET A 41 6.92 5.25 -16.62
CA MET A 41 7.78 6.21 -15.93
C MET A 41 7.94 7.53 -16.71
N HIS A 42 8.13 7.47 -18.03
CA HIS A 42 8.33 8.69 -18.84
C HIS A 42 7.04 9.49 -19.00
N GLU A 43 5.91 8.80 -19.11
CA GLU A 43 4.60 9.43 -19.13
C GLU A 43 4.29 10.10 -17.78
N CYS A 44 4.65 9.47 -16.65
CA CYS A 44 4.56 10.07 -15.33
C CYS A 44 5.45 11.32 -15.21
N GLU A 45 6.71 11.26 -15.66
CA GLU A 45 7.62 12.40 -15.65
C GLU A 45 7.05 13.58 -16.46
N LYS A 46 6.53 13.31 -17.66
CA LYS A 46 5.88 14.29 -18.49
C LYS A 46 4.62 14.86 -17.84
N TYR A 47 3.81 14.01 -17.23
CA TYR A 47 2.62 14.44 -16.51
C TYR A 47 2.95 15.38 -15.33
N ILE A 48 4.05 15.10 -14.61
CA ILE A 48 4.55 15.99 -13.56
C ILE A 48 4.96 17.34 -14.17
N GLU A 49 5.76 17.34 -15.22
CA GLU A 49 6.23 18.57 -15.88
C GLU A 49 5.06 19.46 -16.37
N GLU A 50 3.97 18.86 -16.86
CA GLU A 50 2.80 19.56 -17.39
C GLU A 50 1.83 20.06 -16.31
N ASN A 51 1.75 19.41 -15.14
CA ASN A 51 0.70 19.65 -14.16
C ASN A 51 1.20 20.16 -12.80
N PHE A 52 2.49 20.04 -12.50
CA PHE A 52 3.05 20.43 -11.20
C PHE A 52 4.11 21.50 -11.39
N ASP A 53 4.16 22.46 -10.47
CA ASP A 53 5.17 23.53 -10.42
C ASP A 53 6.30 23.20 -9.40
N ARG A 54 6.25 22.03 -8.79
CA ARG A 54 7.17 21.56 -7.77
C ARG A 54 7.38 20.03 -7.85
N GLU A 55 8.40 19.55 -7.16
CA GLU A 55 8.58 18.11 -6.99
C GLU A 55 7.49 17.51 -6.10
N VAL A 56 7.10 16.28 -6.39
CA VAL A 56 6.15 15.48 -5.59
C VAL A 56 6.92 14.68 -4.56
N VAL A 57 6.59 14.84 -3.29
CA VAL A 57 7.26 14.18 -2.18
C VAL A 57 6.50 12.94 -1.74
N MET A 58 7.12 11.78 -1.89
CA MET A 58 6.55 10.48 -1.53
C MET A 58 7.39 9.81 -0.45
N VAL A 59 6.77 9.39 0.65
CA VAL A 59 7.45 8.71 1.76
C VAL A 59 6.87 7.32 1.94
N GLY A 60 7.70 6.30 1.97
CA GLY A 60 7.31 4.91 2.08
C GLY A 60 7.96 4.18 3.24
N ALA A 61 7.22 3.25 3.85
CA ALA A 61 7.72 2.40 4.92
C ALA A 61 6.93 1.09 5.03
N SER A 62 7.55 0.07 5.60
CA SER A 62 6.83 -1.03 6.26
C SER A 62 6.65 -0.64 7.73
N THR A 63 5.41 -0.40 8.15
CA THR A 63 5.11 0.20 9.45
C THR A 63 4.81 -0.83 10.54
N GLY A 64 4.85 -0.37 11.79
CA GLY A 64 4.61 -1.19 12.97
C GLY A 64 5.71 -2.22 13.19
N THR A 65 5.33 -3.47 13.37
CA THR A 65 6.26 -4.59 13.61
C THR A 65 6.67 -5.33 12.34
N ASP A 66 6.23 -4.89 11.17
CA ASP A 66 6.52 -5.56 9.90
C ASP A 66 7.96 -5.30 9.46
N ALA A 67 8.77 -6.37 9.44
CA ALA A 67 10.20 -6.34 9.09
C ALA A 67 10.45 -6.55 7.59
N HIS A 68 9.42 -6.75 6.77
CA HIS A 68 9.56 -7.06 5.35
C HIS A 68 9.72 -5.78 4.54
N THR A 69 10.84 -5.67 3.80
CA THR A 69 11.11 -4.49 2.95
C THR A 69 10.89 -4.73 1.48
N VAL A 70 10.83 -6.00 1.03
CA VAL A 70 10.81 -6.34 -0.41
C VAL A 70 9.70 -5.60 -1.17
N GLY A 71 8.51 -5.47 -0.60
CA GLY A 71 7.39 -4.77 -1.24
C GLY A 71 7.65 -3.28 -1.36
N ILE A 72 8.04 -2.63 -0.28
CA ILE A 72 8.31 -1.18 -0.29
C ILE A 72 9.55 -0.84 -1.12
N ASP A 73 10.59 -1.68 -1.06
CA ASP A 73 11.81 -1.51 -1.85
C ASP A 73 11.52 -1.62 -3.35
N ALA A 74 10.63 -2.54 -3.76
CA ALA A 74 10.24 -2.71 -5.15
C ALA A 74 9.54 -1.47 -5.73
N ILE A 75 8.82 -0.73 -4.90
CA ILE A 75 8.11 0.50 -5.30
C ILE A 75 8.99 1.73 -5.18
N MET A 76 9.75 1.85 -4.09
CA MET A 76 10.46 3.09 -3.76
C MET A 76 11.85 3.15 -4.39
N ASN A 77 12.65 2.07 -4.26
CA ASN A 77 14.07 2.11 -4.60
C ASN A 77 14.32 2.19 -6.11
N MET A 78 15.31 2.95 -6.51
CA MET A 78 15.66 3.25 -7.90
C MET A 78 15.68 2.04 -8.84
N LYS A 79 16.10 0.87 -8.36
CA LYS A 79 16.15 -0.37 -9.15
C LYS A 79 14.77 -0.87 -9.55
N GLY A 80 13.77 -0.71 -8.66
CA GLY A 80 12.44 -1.26 -8.85
C GLY A 80 12.38 -2.78 -8.91
N TYR A 81 11.37 -3.31 -9.58
CA TYR A 81 11.12 -4.73 -9.70
C TYR A 81 10.49 -5.10 -11.05
N ALA A 82 10.79 -6.30 -11.56
CA ALA A 82 10.19 -6.90 -12.78
C ALA A 82 10.27 -6.01 -14.04
N GLY A 83 11.29 -5.18 -14.15
CA GLY A 83 11.48 -4.28 -15.30
C GLY A 83 10.86 -2.88 -15.11
N HIS A 84 10.14 -2.65 -14.00
CA HIS A 84 9.60 -1.36 -13.61
C HIS A 84 10.56 -0.67 -12.64
N TYR A 85 10.96 0.55 -12.95
CA TYR A 85 11.82 1.33 -12.07
C TYR A 85 11.06 1.86 -10.86
N GLY A 86 11.74 1.96 -9.71
CA GLY A 86 11.12 2.52 -8.52
C GLY A 86 11.08 4.05 -8.53
N LEU A 87 10.27 4.62 -7.63
CA LEU A 87 9.92 6.03 -7.58
C LEU A 87 11.11 6.97 -7.40
N GLU A 88 12.21 6.52 -6.77
CA GLU A 88 13.45 7.30 -6.66
C GLU A 88 14.08 7.65 -8.02
N ARG A 89 13.70 6.96 -9.09
CA ARG A 89 14.24 7.20 -10.43
C ARG A 89 13.42 8.23 -11.20
N TYR A 90 12.19 8.50 -10.80
CA TYR A 90 11.28 9.38 -11.53
C TYR A 90 11.70 10.84 -11.40
N LYS A 91 11.90 11.54 -12.50
CA LYS A 91 12.15 12.99 -12.48
C LYS A 91 10.91 13.72 -11.97
N GLY A 92 11.13 14.68 -11.08
CA GLY A 92 10.05 15.42 -10.44
C GLY A 92 9.42 14.70 -9.25
N VAL A 93 9.90 13.49 -8.89
CA VAL A 93 9.55 12.79 -7.65
C VAL A 93 10.74 12.82 -6.69
N ARG A 94 10.45 13.14 -5.44
CA ARG A 94 11.38 13.00 -4.31
C ARG A 94 10.88 11.89 -3.40
N ALA A 95 11.42 10.69 -3.60
CA ALA A 95 11.03 9.49 -2.86
C ALA A 95 11.94 9.26 -1.65
N TYR A 96 11.35 8.92 -0.50
CA TYR A 96 12.05 8.58 0.74
C TYR A 96 11.58 7.22 1.24
N ASN A 97 12.46 6.23 1.20
CA ASN A 97 12.20 4.90 1.75
C ASN A 97 12.76 4.81 3.18
N LEU A 98 11.90 4.69 4.16
CA LEU A 98 12.29 4.61 5.58
C LEU A 98 12.57 3.17 6.04
N GLY A 99 12.40 2.18 5.15
CA GLY A 99 12.66 0.77 5.45
C GLY A 99 11.51 0.10 6.20
N SER A 100 11.85 -0.73 7.20
CA SER A 100 10.89 -1.55 7.93
C SER A 100 10.83 -1.23 9.42
N GLN A 101 9.79 -1.75 10.06
CA GLN A 101 9.54 -1.60 11.50
C GLN A 101 9.47 -0.14 11.96
N VAL A 102 8.96 0.72 11.09
CA VAL A 102 8.80 2.14 11.39
C VAL A 102 7.52 2.34 12.21
N PRO A 103 7.60 2.88 13.45
CA PRO A 103 6.41 3.23 14.21
C PRO A 103 5.55 4.25 13.45
N ASN A 104 4.21 4.14 13.57
CA ASN A 104 3.30 5.04 12.87
C ASN A 104 3.54 6.51 13.22
N GLU A 105 3.85 6.80 14.48
CA GLU A 105 4.12 8.16 14.96
C GLU A 105 5.40 8.73 14.33
N GLU A 106 6.44 7.89 14.16
CA GLU A 106 7.67 8.30 13.50
C GLU A 106 7.46 8.51 12.00
N PHE A 107 6.65 7.65 11.38
CA PHE A 107 6.27 7.77 9.98
C PHE A 107 5.55 9.10 9.71
N ILE A 108 4.57 9.46 10.55
CA ILE A 108 3.85 10.74 10.47
C ILE A 108 4.78 11.93 10.72
N LYS A 109 5.65 11.83 11.74
CA LYS A 109 6.64 12.87 12.01
C LYS A 109 7.54 13.13 10.79
N LYS A 110 7.98 12.09 10.11
CA LYS A 110 8.76 12.21 8.87
C LYS A 110 7.94 12.78 7.73
N ALA A 111 6.67 12.41 7.61
CA ALA A 111 5.76 13.00 6.63
C ALA A 111 5.65 14.53 6.78
N ILE A 112 5.50 14.99 8.03
CA ILE A 112 5.43 16.42 8.33
C ILE A 112 6.77 17.12 8.05
N GLU A 113 7.89 16.54 8.50
CA GLU A 113 9.23 17.09 8.31
C GLU A 113 9.56 17.27 6.83
N LEU A 114 9.22 16.28 6.01
CA LEU A 114 9.50 16.24 4.58
C LEU A 114 8.44 16.95 3.74
N LYS A 115 7.32 17.36 4.34
CA LYS A 115 6.13 17.89 3.65
C LYS A 115 5.63 16.91 2.59
N ALA A 116 5.41 15.65 3.01
CA ALA A 116 5.02 14.58 2.11
C ALA A 116 3.65 14.85 1.47
N ASP A 117 3.56 14.62 0.18
CA ASP A 117 2.32 14.62 -0.59
C ASP A 117 1.62 13.27 -0.53
N ALA A 118 2.40 12.20 -0.46
CA ALA A 118 1.89 10.84 -0.39
C ALA A 118 2.66 9.97 0.62
N LEU A 119 1.92 9.11 1.31
CA LEU A 119 2.42 8.06 2.20
C LEU A 119 2.10 6.69 1.64
N LEU A 120 3.14 5.86 1.52
CA LEU A 120 3.08 4.52 0.99
C LEU A 120 3.39 3.52 2.10
N VAL A 121 2.39 2.74 2.50
CA VAL A 121 2.51 1.77 3.59
C VAL A 121 2.57 0.36 3.03
N SER A 122 3.62 -0.39 3.36
CA SER A 122 3.71 -1.81 3.03
C SER A 122 3.39 -2.67 4.25
N GLN A 123 2.49 -3.64 4.07
CA GLN A 123 2.13 -4.62 5.11
C GLN A 123 2.11 -6.02 4.54
N THR A 124 3.02 -6.87 5.03
CA THR A 124 3.17 -8.26 4.61
C THR A 124 2.66 -9.23 5.67
N VAL A 125 2.90 -8.92 6.94
CA VAL A 125 2.47 -9.75 8.07
C VAL A 125 1.00 -9.53 8.37
N THR A 126 0.19 -10.58 8.19
CA THR A 126 -1.26 -10.55 8.40
C THR A 126 -1.74 -11.49 9.52
N GLN A 127 -0.80 -12.09 10.25
CA GLN A 127 -1.13 -13.00 11.33
C GLN A 127 -1.91 -12.29 12.44
N LYS A 128 -3.03 -12.89 12.87
CA LYS A 128 -3.93 -12.33 13.89
C LYS A 128 -4.41 -10.90 13.56
N ASP A 129 -4.57 -10.60 12.27
CA ASP A 129 -5.05 -9.31 11.76
C ASP A 129 -4.21 -8.09 12.20
N VAL A 130 -2.96 -8.29 12.60
CA VAL A 130 -2.06 -7.22 13.06
C VAL A 130 -1.92 -6.08 12.03
N HIS A 131 -2.02 -6.40 10.75
CA HIS A 131 -2.00 -5.40 9.67
C HIS A 131 -3.23 -4.48 9.70
N ILE A 132 -4.41 -5.00 10.02
CA ILE A 132 -5.64 -4.22 10.14
C ILE A 132 -5.48 -3.21 11.28
N GLU A 133 -5.07 -3.68 12.46
CA GLU A 133 -4.84 -2.84 13.62
C GLU A 133 -3.82 -1.73 13.33
N ASN A 134 -2.67 -2.09 12.72
CA ASN A 134 -1.62 -1.13 12.40
C ASN A 134 -2.06 -0.09 11.35
N LEU A 135 -2.75 -0.53 10.30
CA LEU A 135 -3.25 0.35 9.25
C LEU A 135 -4.35 1.29 9.77
N THR A 136 -5.28 0.79 10.60
CA THR A 136 -6.31 1.61 11.25
C THR A 136 -5.70 2.66 12.16
N ASN A 137 -4.74 2.27 13.00
CA ASN A 137 -4.03 3.18 13.89
C ASN A 137 -3.33 4.32 13.14
N LEU A 138 -2.71 4.04 11.99
CA LEU A 138 -2.08 5.08 11.18
C LEU A 138 -3.10 6.11 10.67
N VAL A 139 -4.28 5.67 10.23
CA VAL A 139 -5.34 6.58 9.77
C VAL A 139 -5.84 7.45 10.93
N GLU A 140 -6.12 6.85 12.09
CA GLU A 140 -6.54 7.57 13.29
C GLU A 140 -5.54 8.64 13.72
N LEU A 141 -4.24 8.32 13.66
CA LEU A 141 -3.18 9.29 13.97
C LEU A 141 -3.12 10.42 12.93
N LEU A 142 -3.26 10.12 11.63
CA LEU A 142 -3.31 11.15 10.59
C LEU A 142 -4.54 12.05 10.71
N GLU A 143 -5.68 11.50 11.11
CA GLU A 143 -6.89 12.27 11.40
C GLU A 143 -6.68 13.19 12.61
N ALA A 144 -6.09 12.67 13.69
CA ALA A 144 -5.79 13.44 14.90
C ALA A 144 -4.85 14.62 14.63
N GLU A 145 -3.91 14.46 13.72
CA GLU A 145 -2.99 15.52 13.27
C GLU A 145 -3.60 16.46 12.20
N GLY A 146 -4.83 16.18 11.74
CA GLY A 146 -5.50 16.93 10.68
C GLY A 146 -4.78 16.85 9.33
N LEU A 147 -4.12 15.74 9.05
CA LEU A 147 -3.32 15.49 7.85
C LEU A 147 -4.02 14.55 6.86
N ARG A 148 -4.99 13.73 7.30
CA ARG A 148 -5.57 12.68 6.46
C ARG A 148 -6.07 13.19 5.10
N ASP A 149 -6.74 14.33 5.07
CA ASP A 149 -7.29 14.93 3.85
C ASP A 149 -6.24 15.70 3.02
N LYS A 150 -5.04 15.89 3.57
CA LYS A 150 -3.96 16.67 2.95
C LYS A 150 -2.86 15.80 2.33
N ILE A 151 -2.93 14.49 2.52
CA ILE A 151 -1.94 13.53 2.07
C ILE A 151 -2.66 12.40 1.33
N ILE A 152 -2.09 11.96 0.22
CA ILE A 152 -2.53 10.73 -0.44
C ILE A 152 -1.97 9.55 0.34
N LEU A 153 -2.85 8.70 0.86
CA LEU A 153 -2.47 7.56 1.68
C LEU A 153 -2.79 6.26 0.96
N ILE A 154 -1.78 5.45 0.69
CA ILE A 154 -1.95 4.16 0.02
C ILE A 154 -1.36 3.02 0.83
N ALA A 155 -1.96 1.84 0.71
CA ALA A 155 -1.47 0.61 1.30
C ALA A 155 -1.08 -0.40 0.23
N GLY A 156 0.00 -1.14 0.44
CA GLY A 156 0.46 -2.22 -0.43
C GLY A 156 0.80 -3.48 0.34
N GLY A 157 0.72 -4.62 -0.33
CA GLY A 157 1.10 -5.90 0.25
C GLY A 157 0.38 -7.08 -0.38
N ALA A 158 0.91 -8.29 -0.14
CA ALA A 158 0.41 -9.51 -0.79
C ALA A 158 -1.07 -9.84 -0.48
N ARG A 159 -1.61 -9.33 0.61
CA ARG A 159 -3.00 -9.52 1.03
C ARG A 159 -3.80 -8.22 1.14
N ILE A 160 -3.24 -7.13 0.68
CA ILE A 160 -3.94 -5.84 0.62
C ILE A 160 -4.75 -5.78 -0.66
N THR A 161 -6.05 -5.63 -0.53
CA THR A 161 -6.96 -5.34 -1.64
C THR A 161 -7.32 -3.87 -1.63
N ASN A 162 -7.76 -3.34 -2.77
CA ASN A 162 -8.22 -1.96 -2.82
C ASN A 162 -9.46 -1.72 -1.94
N ASP A 163 -10.38 -2.71 -1.90
CA ASP A 163 -11.58 -2.61 -1.08
C ASP A 163 -11.23 -2.55 0.41
N LEU A 164 -10.34 -3.45 0.88
CA LEU A 164 -9.85 -3.41 2.26
C LEU A 164 -9.18 -2.07 2.60
N ALA A 165 -8.31 -1.59 1.72
CA ALA A 165 -7.63 -0.31 1.95
C ALA A 165 -8.63 0.84 2.09
N LYS A 166 -9.64 0.91 1.22
CA LYS A 166 -10.69 1.92 1.30
C LYS A 166 -11.55 1.79 2.56
N GLU A 167 -11.89 0.58 2.96
CA GLU A 167 -12.63 0.29 4.20
C GLU A 167 -11.87 0.78 5.43
N LEU A 168 -10.54 0.71 5.42
CA LEU A 168 -9.65 1.19 6.48
C LEU A 168 -9.34 2.70 6.38
N GLY A 169 -9.91 3.42 5.40
CA GLY A 169 -9.72 4.85 5.26
C GLY A 169 -8.53 5.28 4.40
N TYR A 170 -7.96 4.38 3.60
CA TYR A 170 -6.92 4.67 2.61
C TYR A 170 -7.51 5.14 1.28
N ASP A 171 -6.71 5.85 0.48
CA ASP A 171 -7.13 6.31 -0.84
C ASP A 171 -7.09 5.19 -1.89
N ALA A 172 -6.15 4.25 -1.75
CA ALA A 172 -6.10 3.06 -2.58
C ALA A 172 -5.29 1.93 -1.92
N GLY A 173 -5.55 0.69 -2.40
CA GLY A 173 -4.80 -0.50 -2.06
C GLY A 173 -4.17 -1.15 -3.29
N PHE A 174 -2.89 -1.53 -3.18
CA PHE A 174 -2.11 -2.15 -4.25
C PHE A 174 -1.67 -3.55 -3.84
N GLY A 175 -2.34 -4.55 -4.40
CA GLY A 175 -2.04 -5.96 -4.20
C GLY A 175 -0.98 -6.49 -5.17
N PRO A 176 -0.82 -7.82 -5.25
CA PRO A 176 0.09 -8.47 -6.17
C PRO A 176 -0.16 -8.08 -7.63
N GLY A 177 0.92 -7.96 -8.42
CA GLY A 177 0.85 -7.60 -9.84
C GLY A 177 0.70 -6.10 -10.10
N LYS A 178 0.88 -5.27 -9.07
CA LYS A 178 0.97 -3.81 -9.17
C LYS A 178 2.41 -3.35 -8.95
N TYR A 179 2.82 -2.33 -9.69
CA TYR A 179 4.19 -1.85 -9.75
C TYR A 179 4.28 -0.35 -9.44
N ALA A 180 5.49 0.18 -9.44
CA ALA A 180 5.72 1.60 -9.17
C ALA A 180 4.97 2.53 -10.14
N ASP A 181 4.81 2.11 -11.40
CA ASP A 181 4.08 2.86 -12.43
C ASP A 181 2.59 3.01 -12.06
N ASP A 182 1.94 1.93 -11.57
CA ASP A 182 0.55 1.98 -11.10
C ASP A 182 0.39 2.95 -9.93
N VAL A 183 1.32 2.86 -8.99
CA VAL A 183 1.32 3.68 -7.77
C VAL A 183 1.56 5.15 -8.10
N ALA A 184 2.56 5.46 -8.92
CA ALA A 184 2.85 6.81 -9.37
C ALA A 184 1.66 7.42 -10.11
N THR A 185 1.10 6.67 -11.07
CA THR A 185 -0.06 7.10 -11.84
C THR A 185 -1.23 7.47 -10.95
N PHE A 186 -1.56 6.62 -9.97
CA PHE A 186 -2.64 6.89 -9.04
C PHE A 186 -2.39 8.16 -8.23
N ILE A 187 -1.22 8.27 -7.60
CA ILE A 187 -0.88 9.42 -6.74
C ILE A 187 -0.96 10.72 -7.55
N LEU A 188 -0.33 10.77 -8.71
CA LEU A 188 -0.27 11.98 -9.53
C LEU A 188 -1.67 12.43 -10.01
N LYS A 189 -2.50 11.49 -10.48
CA LYS A 189 -3.87 11.80 -10.92
C LYS A 189 -4.73 12.25 -9.74
N GLU A 190 -4.63 11.60 -8.60
CA GLU A 190 -5.39 11.93 -7.39
C GLU A 190 -4.99 13.32 -6.83
N MET A 191 -3.69 13.66 -6.82
CA MET A 191 -3.21 14.97 -6.42
C MET A 191 -3.79 16.08 -7.29
N VAL A 192 -3.80 15.90 -8.61
CA VAL A 192 -4.41 16.88 -9.54
C VAL A 192 -5.91 17.01 -9.30
N GLN A 193 -6.60 15.88 -9.11
CA GLN A 193 -8.05 15.88 -8.83
C GLN A 193 -8.39 16.61 -7.53
N ARG A 194 -7.54 16.52 -6.50
CA ARG A 194 -7.72 17.23 -5.22
C ARG A 194 -7.16 18.66 -5.22
N GLY A 195 -6.52 19.10 -6.30
CA GLY A 195 -5.90 20.42 -6.37
C GLY A 195 -4.65 20.57 -5.51
N MET A 196 -3.94 19.47 -5.27
CA MET A 196 -2.70 19.39 -4.46
C MET A 196 -1.42 19.61 -5.30
N ASN A 197 -1.55 19.92 -6.54
CA ASN A 197 -0.47 20.00 -7.53
C ASN A 197 0.20 21.38 -7.65
N LYS A 198 -0.19 22.35 -6.83
CA LYS A 198 0.33 23.71 -6.83
C LYS A 198 1.09 24.04 -5.54
#